data_e4018f6fe200d0c3db995ad1afaf3ebd
#
_entry.id   e4018f6fe200d0c3db995ad1afaf3ebd
#
_cell.length_a   1.000
_cell.length_b   1.000
_cell.length_c   1.000
_cell.angle_alpha   90.00
_cell.angle_beta   90.00
_cell.angle_gamma   90.00
#
_symmetry.space_group_name_H-M   'P 1'
#
loop_
_entity.id
_entity.type
_entity.pdbx_description
1 polymer ?
#
loop_
_entity_poly.entity_id
_entity_poly.type
_entity_poly.pdbx_seq_one_letter_code
_entity_poly.pdbx_strand_id
1 'polypeptide(L)'
;MTKRGKGRLVIFLCAAVILVAAGSVRVKLHPPRPLHEQIADYMYHSRTDPKLEYLIEKYGDEFVATEYGSIQSTRFSDFYVYLEWSEAEQTYTDTYLVYLRKEELESILVPIAETIFGECKLFVYGYSTCPSNFGKDTTALELLSVSEEGPFVQIDIFTPKDPKQRNEDMQKLTEAFQEQGYFIYANIKYLSSETYNAVEETDYRHGVNIGRDAYKYFGSAIIAPDSFEWMRGDDGWCEGTG
;
A
#
# COMPACT_ATOMS: atom_id res chain seq x y z
N MET A 1 2.27 -41.64 48.56
CA MET A 1 1.44 -40.48 48.16
C MET A 1 0.66 -40.02 49.42
N THR A 2 0.92 -38.80 49.87
CA THR A 2 0.26 -38.25 51.07
C THR A 2 -1.22 -37.94 50.80
N LYS A 3 -2.07 -38.06 51.84
CA LYS A 3 -3.53 -37.76 51.73
C LYS A 3 -3.84 -36.41 51.06
N ARG A 4 -2.96 -35.41 51.20
CA ARG A 4 -3.07 -34.10 50.56
C ARG A 4 -2.91 -34.13 49.03
N GLY A 5 -2.11 -35.06 48.46
CA GLY A 5 -1.95 -35.19 47.01
C GLY A 5 -3.16 -35.77 46.29
N LYS A 6 -3.90 -36.71 46.97
CA LYS A 6 -5.12 -37.30 46.39
C LYS A 6 -6.26 -36.29 46.29
N GLY A 7 -6.42 -35.40 47.26
CA GLY A 7 -7.48 -34.37 47.22
C GLY A 7 -7.25 -33.33 46.12
N ARG A 8 -6.01 -32.92 45.88
CA ARG A 8 -5.68 -31.97 44.77
C ARG A 8 -5.92 -32.58 43.40
N LEU A 9 -5.58 -33.88 43.23
CA LEU A 9 -5.82 -34.57 41.94
C LEU A 9 -7.32 -34.67 41.63
N VAL A 10 -8.15 -34.97 42.65
CA VAL A 10 -9.63 -35.04 42.47
C VAL A 10 -10.18 -33.67 42.10
N ILE A 11 -9.75 -32.59 42.74
CA ILE A 11 -10.19 -31.24 42.40
C ILE A 11 -9.84 -30.86 40.96
N PHE A 12 -8.62 -31.19 40.51
CA PHE A 12 -8.21 -30.94 39.13
C PHE A 12 -9.04 -31.74 38.10
N LEU A 13 -9.32 -33.02 38.39
CA LEU A 13 -10.17 -33.86 37.53
C LEU A 13 -11.62 -33.34 37.48
N CYS A 14 -12.20 -32.94 38.61
CA CYS A 14 -13.52 -32.35 38.62
C CYS A 14 -13.59 -31.04 37.84
N ALA A 15 -12.61 -30.15 37.99
CA ALA A 15 -12.52 -28.89 37.24
C ALA A 15 -12.41 -29.14 35.71
N ALA A 16 -11.58 -30.12 35.29
CA ALA A 16 -11.47 -30.48 33.88
C ALA A 16 -12.78 -31.03 33.29
N VAL A 17 -13.47 -31.89 34.05
CA VAL A 17 -14.80 -32.44 33.64
C VAL A 17 -15.84 -31.33 33.51
N ILE A 18 -15.86 -30.38 34.44
CA ILE A 18 -16.76 -29.22 34.39
C ILE A 18 -16.49 -28.34 33.18
N LEU A 19 -15.21 -28.09 32.85
CA LEU A 19 -14.83 -27.30 31.70
C LEU A 19 -15.22 -27.98 30.38
N VAL A 20 -15.02 -29.30 30.28
CA VAL A 20 -15.44 -30.08 29.10
C VAL A 20 -16.96 -30.13 28.97
N ALA A 21 -17.68 -30.32 30.10
CA ALA A 21 -19.14 -30.30 30.10
C ALA A 21 -19.69 -28.92 29.72
N ALA A 22 -19.13 -27.84 30.29
CA ALA A 22 -19.53 -26.47 29.95
C ALA A 22 -19.25 -26.13 28.47
N GLY A 23 -18.09 -26.57 27.93
CA GLY A 23 -17.78 -26.43 26.51
C GLY A 23 -18.77 -27.21 25.62
N SER A 24 -19.09 -28.45 25.99
CA SER A 24 -20.04 -29.30 25.24
C SER A 24 -21.49 -28.75 25.29
N VAL A 25 -21.92 -28.18 26.44
CA VAL A 25 -23.20 -27.52 26.56
C VAL A 25 -23.26 -26.25 25.73
N ARG A 26 -22.16 -25.46 25.71
CA ARG A 26 -22.10 -24.23 24.89
C ARG A 26 -22.18 -24.55 23.39
N VAL A 27 -21.53 -25.60 22.94
CA VAL A 27 -21.61 -26.06 21.54
C VAL A 27 -23.00 -26.59 21.19
N LYS A 28 -23.70 -27.25 22.12
CA LYS A 28 -25.08 -27.71 21.91
C LYS A 28 -26.12 -26.61 21.94
N LEU A 29 -25.92 -25.58 22.79
CA LEU A 29 -26.81 -24.40 22.87
C LEU A 29 -26.57 -23.40 21.73
N HIS A 30 -25.35 -23.33 21.24
CA HIS A 30 -24.94 -22.44 20.15
C HIS A 30 -24.09 -23.24 19.18
N PRO A 31 -24.70 -24.11 18.35
CA PRO A 31 -23.94 -24.81 17.31
C PRO A 31 -23.27 -23.76 16.41
N PRO A 32 -22.01 -24.00 16.01
CA PRO A 32 -21.36 -23.12 15.06
C PRO A 32 -22.24 -23.03 13.81
N ARG A 33 -22.51 -21.82 13.34
CA ARG A 33 -23.28 -21.62 12.10
C ARG A 33 -22.65 -22.43 10.96
N PRO A 34 -23.46 -23.03 10.11
CA PRO A 34 -22.95 -23.70 8.92
C PRO A 34 -22.05 -22.78 8.09
N LEU A 35 -21.00 -23.32 7.52
CA LEU A 35 -20.03 -22.53 6.76
C LEU A 35 -20.67 -21.70 5.63
N HIS A 36 -21.70 -22.23 4.99
CA HIS A 36 -22.45 -21.51 3.95
C HIS A 36 -23.21 -20.30 4.48
N GLU A 37 -23.73 -20.35 5.73
CA GLU A 37 -24.38 -19.19 6.37
C GLU A 37 -23.35 -18.14 6.77
N GLN A 38 -22.17 -18.56 7.26
CA GLN A 38 -21.07 -17.64 7.57
C GLN A 38 -20.57 -16.94 6.32
N ILE A 39 -20.45 -17.68 5.21
CA ILE A 39 -20.09 -17.12 3.90
C ILE A 39 -21.19 -16.17 3.40
N ALA A 40 -22.47 -16.55 3.54
CA ALA A 40 -23.58 -15.70 3.12
C ALA A 40 -23.65 -14.41 3.95
N ASP A 41 -23.49 -14.49 5.30
CA ASP A 41 -23.40 -13.32 6.17
C ASP A 41 -22.22 -12.43 5.80
N TYR A 42 -21.05 -13.03 5.55
CA TYR A 42 -19.85 -12.31 5.11
C TYR A 42 -20.09 -11.59 3.77
N MET A 43 -20.64 -12.30 2.79
CA MET A 43 -20.97 -11.71 1.48
C MET A 43 -22.07 -10.65 1.57
N TYR A 44 -23.03 -10.80 2.49
CA TYR A 44 -24.08 -9.80 2.71
C TYR A 44 -23.50 -8.54 3.38
N HIS A 45 -22.74 -8.70 4.46
CA HIS A 45 -22.10 -7.56 5.14
C HIS A 45 -21.04 -6.88 4.26
N SER A 46 -20.31 -7.63 3.45
CA SER A 46 -19.35 -7.05 2.51
C SER A 46 -20.02 -6.25 1.40
N ARG A 47 -21.24 -6.63 0.99
CA ARG A 47 -22.02 -5.90 -0.02
C ARG A 47 -22.69 -4.64 0.51
N THR A 48 -22.80 -4.49 1.84
CA THR A 48 -23.36 -3.28 2.48
C THR A 48 -22.29 -2.32 2.98
N ASP A 49 -20.99 -2.61 2.76
CA ASP A 49 -19.92 -1.66 3.05
C ASP A 49 -20.00 -0.49 2.07
N PRO A 50 -20.28 0.74 2.54
CA PRO A 50 -20.41 1.91 1.66
C PRO A 50 -19.16 2.18 0.81
N LYS A 51 -17.99 1.80 1.29
CA LYS A 51 -16.72 1.90 0.55
C LYS A 51 -16.68 0.93 -0.62
N LEU A 52 -17.13 -0.30 -0.37
CA LEU A 52 -17.20 -1.32 -1.43
C LEU A 52 -18.26 -0.95 -2.47
N GLU A 53 -19.44 -0.45 -2.04
CA GLU A 53 -20.49 0.03 -2.94
C GLU A 53 -19.97 1.16 -3.84
N TYR A 54 -19.28 2.15 -3.27
CA TYR A 54 -18.65 3.23 -4.02
C TYR A 54 -17.69 2.72 -5.11
N LEU A 55 -16.80 1.78 -4.77
CA LEU A 55 -15.83 1.23 -5.74
C LEU A 55 -16.52 0.41 -6.84
N ILE A 56 -17.53 -0.38 -6.48
CA ILE A 56 -18.31 -1.17 -7.45
C ILE A 56 -19.07 -0.25 -8.40
N GLU A 57 -19.70 0.81 -7.90
CA GLU A 57 -20.41 1.79 -8.73
C GLU A 57 -19.44 2.50 -9.69
N LYS A 58 -18.25 2.88 -9.18
CA LYS A 58 -17.26 3.65 -9.95
C LYS A 58 -16.50 2.79 -10.96
N TYR A 59 -16.12 1.56 -10.58
CA TYR A 59 -15.17 0.73 -11.34
C TYR A 59 -15.71 -0.65 -11.75
N GLY A 60 -16.83 -1.12 -11.17
CA GLY A 60 -17.44 -2.43 -11.45
C GLY A 60 -17.10 -3.49 -10.40
N ASP A 61 -17.51 -4.74 -10.65
CA ASP A 61 -17.52 -5.85 -9.69
C ASP A 61 -16.12 -6.50 -9.43
N GLU A 62 -15.05 -5.73 -9.50
CA GLU A 62 -13.69 -6.25 -9.31
C GLU A 62 -13.12 -6.05 -7.91
N PHE A 63 -13.98 -5.88 -6.88
CA PHE A 63 -13.56 -5.63 -5.51
C PHE A 63 -14.15 -6.62 -4.53
N VAL A 64 -13.36 -6.94 -3.50
CA VAL A 64 -13.77 -7.77 -2.38
C VAL A 64 -13.32 -7.14 -1.07
N ALA A 65 -14.17 -7.22 -0.04
CA ALA A 65 -13.76 -6.87 1.31
C ALA A 65 -12.95 -8.03 1.89
N THR A 66 -11.83 -7.72 2.55
CA THR A 66 -11.03 -8.71 3.26
C THR A 66 -11.58 -8.93 4.68
N GLU A 67 -11.19 -10.03 5.33
CA GLU A 67 -11.53 -10.30 6.73
C GLU A 67 -11.07 -9.23 7.73
N TYR A 68 -10.12 -8.37 7.33
CA TYR A 68 -9.62 -7.25 8.15
C TYR A 68 -10.33 -5.92 7.85
N GLY A 69 -11.37 -5.92 7.00
CA GLY A 69 -12.14 -4.71 6.63
C GLY A 69 -11.44 -3.80 5.63
N SER A 70 -10.32 -4.23 5.05
CA SER A 70 -9.73 -3.57 3.89
C SER A 70 -10.41 -4.04 2.60
N ILE A 71 -10.34 -3.22 1.55
CA ILE A 71 -10.87 -3.57 0.24
C ILE A 71 -9.71 -3.85 -0.70
N GLN A 72 -9.82 -4.93 -1.44
CA GLN A 72 -8.81 -5.40 -2.38
C GLN A 72 -9.44 -5.60 -3.76
N SER A 73 -8.71 -5.25 -4.80
CA SER A 73 -9.12 -5.56 -6.16
C SER A 73 -8.80 -7.02 -6.51
N THR A 74 -9.73 -7.69 -7.16
CA THR A 74 -9.49 -9.03 -7.71
C THR A 74 -8.58 -9.01 -8.94
N ARG A 75 -8.47 -7.86 -9.61
CA ARG A 75 -7.58 -7.63 -10.75
C ARG A 75 -6.16 -7.33 -10.32
N PHE A 76 -5.99 -6.61 -9.21
CA PHE A 76 -4.70 -6.20 -8.66
C PHE A 76 -4.61 -6.68 -7.20
N SER A 77 -4.52 -8.01 -7.03
CA SER A 77 -4.59 -8.67 -5.72
C SER A 77 -3.47 -8.26 -4.74
N ASP A 78 -2.38 -7.70 -5.26
CA ASP A 78 -1.23 -7.31 -4.46
C ASP A 78 -1.32 -5.87 -3.92
N PHE A 79 -2.36 -5.12 -4.29
CA PHE A 79 -2.56 -3.75 -3.83
C PHE A 79 -3.82 -3.60 -3.00
N TYR A 80 -3.69 -2.87 -1.89
CA TYR A 80 -4.84 -2.41 -1.12
C TYR A 80 -5.33 -1.08 -1.69
N VAL A 81 -6.64 -0.97 -1.89
CA VAL A 81 -7.26 0.29 -2.27
C VAL A 81 -7.45 1.13 -0.99
N TYR A 82 -6.78 2.25 -0.93
CA TYR A 82 -6.99 3.21 0.13
C TYR A 82 -8.19 4.10 -0.24
N LEU A 83 -9.11 4.28 0.73
CA LEU A 83 -10.29 5.13 0.57
C LEU A 83 -10.36 6.12 1.72
N GLU A 84 -10.68 7.36 1.40
CA GLU A 84 -10.90 8.44 2.33
C GLU A 84 -12.25 9.10 2.09
N TRP A 85 -12.93 9.52 3.16
CA TRP A 85 -14.15 10.30 3.05
C TRP A 85 -13.81 11.76 2.81
N SER A 86 -14.28 12.32 1.72
CA SER A 86 -14.12 13.74 1.40
C SER A 86 -15.32 14.52 1.92
N GLU A 87 -15.11 15.36 2.93
CA GLU A 87 -16.16 16.25 3.46
C GLU A 87 -16.59 17.31 2.44
N ALA A 88 -15.67 17.72 1.57
CA ALA A 88 -15.96 18.70 0.53
C ALA A 88 -16.87 18.13 -0.56
N GLU A 89 -16.62 16.87 -0.96
CA GLU A 89 -17.38 16.20 -2.02
C GLU A 89 -18.57 15.39 -1.49
N GLN A 90 -18.64 15.17 -0.16
CA GLN A 90 -19.65 14.32 0.51
C GLN A 90 -19.70 12.90 -0.07
N THR A 91 -18.53 12.36 -0.42
CA THR A 91 -18.36 11.01 -0.97
C THR A 91 -16.98 10.46 -0.66
N TYR A 92 -16.69 9.23 -1.07
CA TYR A 92 -15.37 8.66 -0.97
C TYR A 92 -14.49 9.09 -2.14
N THR A 93 -13.19 9.16 -1.86
CA THR A 93 -12.09 9.28 -2.81
C THR A 93 -11.18 8.06 -2.67
N ASP A 94 -10.42 7.67 -3.69
CA ASP A 94 -9.67 6.41 -3.70
C ASP A 94 -8.35 6.50 -4.47
N THR A 95 -7.44 5.55 -4.20
CA THR A 95 -6.16 5.42 -4.90
C THR A 95 -6.20 4.42 -6.06
N TYR A 96 -7.33 3.77 -6.33
CA TYR A 96 -7.40 2.68 -7.29
C TYR A 96 -7.04 3.08 -8.71
N LEU A 97 -7.38 4.30 -9.09
CA LEU A 97 -7.14 4.81 -10.44
C LEU A 97 -5.65 4.82 -10.82
N VAL A 98 -4.75 5.07 -9.86
CA VAL A 98 -3.30 5.01 -10.09
C VAL A 98 -2.88 3.58 -10.48
N TYR A 99 -3.44 2.56 -9.81
CA TYR A 99 -3.14 1.17 -10.15
C TYR A 99 -3.76 0.76 -11.49
N LEU A 100 -4.93 1.28 -11.81
CA LEU A 100 -5.59 1.06 -13.10
C LEU A 100 -4.75 1.61 -14.28
N ARG A 101 -4.03 2.71 -14.06
CA ARG A 101 -3.15 3.38 -15.04
C ARG A 101 -1.66 3.08 -14.87
N LYS A 102 -1.32 2.12 -14.01
CA LYS A 102 0.07 1.84 -13.64
C LYS A 102 0.99 1.60 -14.84
N GLU A 103 0.60 0.75 -15.78
CA GLU A 103 1.39 0.45 -16.98
C GLU A 103 1.60 1.70 -17.86
N GLU A 104 0.57 2.56 -17.98
CA GLU A 104 0.67 3.82 -18.73
C GLU A 104 1.60 4.80 -18.02
N LEU A 105 1.47 4.93 -16.69
CA LEU A 105 2.35 5.77 -15.86
C LEU A 105 3.81 5.31 -15.94
N GLU A 106 4.06 4.02 -15.81
CA GLU A 106 5.41 3.45 -15.92
C GLU A 106 5.99 3.68 -17.32
N SER A 107 5.20 3.54 -18.38
CA SER A 107 5.66 3.80 -19.76
C SER A 107 6.11 5.25 -19.99
N ILE A 108 5.55 6.20 -19.23
CA ILE A 108 5.91 7.62 -19.27
C ILE A 108 7.14 7.91 -18.39
N LEU A 109 7.17 7.33 -17.17
CA LEU A 109 8.12 7.73 -16.13
C LEU A 109 9.44 6.95 -16.17
N VAL A 110 9.43 5.68 -16.59
CA VAL A 110 10.63 4.84 -16.67
C VAL A 110 11.70 5.43 -17.61
N PRO A 111 11.38 5.89 -18.85
CA PRO A 111 12.39 6.46 -19.74
C PRO A 111 13.06 7.72 -19.17
N ILE A 112 12.33 8.53 -18.39
CA ILE A 112 12.89 9.71 -17.72
C ILE A 112 13.87 9.27 -16.63
N ALA A 113 13.48 8.31 -15.79
CA ALA A 113 14.36 7.78 -14.76
C ALA A 113 15.62 7.12 -15.34
N GLU A 114 15.49 6.29 -16.37
CA GLU A 114 16.63 5.65 -17.05
C GLU A 114 17.62 6.65 -17.67
N THR A 115 17.11 7.77 -18.18
CA THR A 115 17.98 8.84 -18.72
C THR A 115 18.87 9.46 -17.64
N ILE A 116 18.40 9.52 -16.40
CA ILE A 116 19.08 10.18 -15.27
C ILE A 116 19.96 9.20 -14.49
N PHE A 117 19.38 8.05 -14.16
CA PHE A 117 20.01 7.06 -13.28
C PHE A 117 20.76 5.97 -14.04
N GLY A 118 20.51 5.81 -15.35
CA GLY A 118 20.96 4.66 -16.12
C GLY A 118 20.18 3.41 -15.71
N GLU A 119 20.89 2.40 -15.22
CA GLU A 119 20.24 1.20 -14.69
C GLU A 119 19.42 1.56 -13.44
N CYS A 120 18.10 1.36 -13.52
CA CYS A 120 17.19 1.58 -12.41
C CYS A 120 15.93 0.72 -12.53
N LYS A 121 15.24 0.54 -11.39
CA LYS A 121 13.88 0.00 -11.32
C LYS A 121 12.99 1.13 -10.83
N LEU A 122 11.87 1.34 -11.50
CA LEU A 122 10.86 2.33 -11.10
C LEU A 122 9.52 1.61 -10.87
N PHE A 123 8.92 1.86 -9.72
CA PHE A 123 7.61 1.34 -9.37
C PHE A 123 6.66 2.49 -9.05
N VAL A 124 5.41 2.37 -9.51
CA VAL A 124 4.37 3.39 -9.34
C VAL A 124 3.35 2.95 -8.30
N TYR A 125 2.99 3.88 -7.39
CA TYR A 125 1.99 3.68 -6.33
C TYR A 125 1.04 4.87 -6.23
N GLY A 126 -0.14 4.66 -5.63
CA GLY A 126 -1.02 5.75 -5.23
C GLY A 126 -0.46 6.44 -3.97
N TYR A 127 -0.34 7.75 -4.00
CA TYR A 127 0.09 8.58 -2.87
C TYR A 127 -1.11 9.21 -2.16
N SER A 128 -1.85 10.08 -2.85
CA SER A 128 -3.10 10.64 -2.36
C SER A 128 -4.30 10.01 -3.08
N THR A 129 -5.46 10.11 -2.48
CA THR A 129 -6.71 9.68 -3.12
C THR A 129 -7.08 10.62 -4.26
N CYS A 130 -7.60 10.06 -5.35
CA CYS A 130 -8.07 10.84 -6.50
C CYS A 130 -9.47 11.39 -6.23
N PRO A 131 -9.82 12.61 -6.69
CA PRO A 131 -11.15 13.18 -6.60
C PRO A 131 -12.24 12.25 -7.15
N SER A 132 -13.47 12.36 -6.65
CA SER A 132 -14.56 11.46 -7.02
C SER A 132 -14.96 11.57 -8.51
N ASN A 133 -14.75 12.74 -9.12
CA ASN A 133 -14.98 12.97 -10.53
C ASN A 133 -13.95 12.33 -11.47
N PHE A 134 -12.82 11.85 -10.93
CA PHE A 134 -11.88 11.03 -11.68
C PHE A 134 -12.43 9.61 -11.77
N GLY A 135 -12.49 9.07 -12.99
CA GLY A 135 -13.07 7.76 -13.28
C GLY A 135 -12.23 6.95 -14.26
N LYS A 136 -12.79 5.88 -14.79
CA LYS A 136 -12.08 4.95 -15.70
C LYS A 136 -11.49 5.63 -16.95
N ASP A 137 -12.04 6.74 -17.38
CA ASP A 137 -11.58 7.47 -18.55
C ASP A 137 -10.46 8.47 -18.25
N THR A 138 -10.14 8.70 -16.96
CA THR A 138 -9.02 9.57 -16.56
C THR A 138 -7.71 8.97 -17.04
N THR A 139 -6.92 9.78 -17.74
CA THR A 139 -5.65 9.39 -18.34
C THR A 139 -4.49 9.40 -17.31
N ALA A 140 -3.39 8.72 -17.63
CA ALA A 140 -2.17 8.79 -16.84
C ALA A 140 -1.62 10.22 -16.73
N LEU A 141 -1.75 11.03 -17.79
CA LEU A 141 -1.28 12.43 -17.78
C LEU A 141 -2.12 13.32 -16.84
N GLU A 142 -3.43 13.08 -16.74
CA GLU A 142 -4.28 13.80 -15.78
C GLU A 142 -3.89 13.46 -14.34
N LEU A 143 -3.47 12.21 -14.05
CA LEU A 143 -2.96 11.81 -12.74
C LEU A 143 -1.60 12.43 -12.39
N LEU A 144 -0.81 12.79 -13.39
CA LEU A 144 0.47 13.47 -13.23
C LEU A 144 0.32 15.00 -13.18
N SER A 145 -0.87 15.54 -13.44
CA SER A 145 -1.09 16.98 -13.45
C SER A 145 -1.25 17.56 -12.04
N VAL A 146 -1.16 18.88 -11.95
CA VAL A 146 -1.29 19.61 -10.67
C VAL A 146 -2.68 19.44 -10.09
N SER A 147 -2.73 19.20 -8.78
CA SER A 147 -3.94 19.13 -7.97
C SER A 147 -3.77 19.99 -6.72
N GLU A 148 -4.86 20.60 -6.23
CA GLU A 148 -4.88 21.31 -4.95
C GLU A 148 -4.70 20.37 -3.75
N GLU A 149 -4.97 19.08 -3.94
CA GLU A 149 -4.90 18.04 -2.90
C GLU A 149 -3.51 17.41 -2.74
N GLY A 150 -2.58 17.72 -3.63
CA GLY A 150 -1.24 17.12 -3.68
C GLY A 150 -1.05 16.13 -4.83
N PRO A 151 0.11 15.48 -4.90
CA PRO A 151 0.37 14.49 -5.95
C PRO A 151 -0.48 13.23 -5.72
N PHE A 152 -1.07 12.69 -6.78
CA PHE A 152 -1.77 11.40 -6.74
C PHE A 152 -0.79 10.22 -6.87
N VAL A 153 0.32 10.46 -7.57
CA VAL A 153 1.28 9.43 -7.96
C VAL A 153 2.54 9.52 -7.09
N GLN A 154 2.90 8.39 -6.49
CA GLN A 154 4.21 8.15 -5.91
C GLN A 154 5.03 7.29 -6.85
N ILE A 155 6.31 7.60 -6.98
CA ILE A 155 7.29 6.73 -7.61
C ILE A 155 8.38 6.35 -6.64
N ASP A 156 8.80 5.09 -6.73
CA ASP A 156 9.97 4.58 -6.03
C ASP A 156 11.02 4.15 -7.05
N ILE A 157 12.15 4.85 -7.05
CA ILE A 157 13.29 4.58 -7.92
C ILE A 157 14.39 3.89 -7.12
N PHE A 158 14.81 2.73 -7.59
CA PHE A 158 15.94 1.96 -7.05
C PHE A 158 17.05 1.94 -8.08
N THR A 159 18.27 2.29 -7.68
CA THR A 159 19.41 2.34 -8.58
C THR A 159 20.70 1.83 -7.91
N PRO A 160 21.56 1.07 -8.62
CA PRO A 160 22.88 0.70 -8.16
C PRO A 160 23.93 1.79 -8.42
N LYS A 161 23.54 2.94 -8.99
CA LYS A 161 24.41 4.07 -9.31
C LYS A 161 25.21 4.55 -8.11
N ASP A 162 26.43 5.06 -8.28
CA ASP A 162 27.23 5.68 -7.22
C ASP A 162 26.50 6.94 -6.68
N PRO A 163 26.17 7.00 -5.39
CA PRO A 163 25.40 8.10 -4.80
C PRO A 163 26.15 9.44 -4.70
N LYS A 164 27.40 9.53 -5.14
CA LYS A 164 28.19 10.80 -5.12
C LYS A 164 27.49 11.93 -5.86
N GLN A 165 26.71 11.61 -6.90
CA GLN A 165 25.99 12.58 -7.72
C GLN A 165 24.50 12.69 -7.34
N ARG A 166 24.07 12.16 -6.19
CA ARG A 166 22.65 12.09 -5.79
C ARG A 166 21.91 13.42 -5.83
N ASN A 167 22.60 14.52 -5.49
CA ASN A 167 22.00 15.87 -5.56
C ASN A 167 21.78 16.33 -7.00
N GLU A 168 22.75 16.06 -7.87
CA GLU A 168 22.66 16.35 -9.31
C GLU A 168 21.58 15.47 -9.97
N ASP A 169 21.49 14.22 -9.57
CA ASP A 169 20.44 13.30 -10.06
C ASP A 169 19.04 13.76 -9.65
N MET A 170 18.86 14.17 -8.39
CA MET A 170 17.59 14.74 -7.93
C MET A 170 17.25 16.04 -8.65
N GLN A 171 18.22 16.90 -8.86
CA GLN A 171 18.02 18.14 -9.61
C GLN A 171 17.55 17.85 -11.04
N LYS A 172 18.22 16.93 -11.75
CA LYS A 172 17.83 16.52 -13.11
C LYS A 172 16.42 15.91 -13.15
N LEU A 173 16.08 15.10 -12.15
CA LEU A 173 14.73 14.52 -12.04
C LEU A 173 13.69 15.62 -11.82
N THR A 174 13.99 16.57 -10.93
CA THR A 174 13.12 17.72 -10.68
C THR A 174 12.91 18.53 -11.95
N GLU A 175 13.99 18.93 -12.63
CA GLU A 175 13.93 19.70 -13.87
C GLU A 175 13.10 18.96 -14.95
N ALA A 176 13.34 17.64 -15.13
CA ALA A 176 12.62 16.84 -16.12
C ALA A 176 11.11 16.75 -15.82
N PHE A 177 10.71 16.60 -14.57
CA PHE A 177 9.30 16.55 -14.21
C PHE A 177 8.62 17.93 -14.28
N GLN A 178 9.33 18.99 -13.87
CA GLN A 178 8.84 20.37 -13.98
C GLN A 178 8.64 20.79 -15.44
N GLU A 179 9.54 20.43 -16.34
CA GLU A 179 9.42 20.69 -17.79
C GLU A 179 8.17 20.02 -18.40
N GLN A 180 7.77 18.86 -17.86
CA GLN A 180 6.58 18.15 -18.30
C GLN A 180 5.29 18.61 -17.57
N GLY A 181 5.41 19.46 -16.54
CA GLY A 181 4.30 19.89 -15.71
C GLY A 181 3.79 18.80 -14.77
N TYR A 182 4.61 17.84 -14.38
CA TYR A 182 4.21 16.74 -13.51
C TYR A 182 4.23 17.11 -12.04
N PHE A 183 3.27 16.54 -11.29
CA PHE A 183 3.17 16.64 -9.85
C PHE A 183 3.31 15.24 -9.23
N ILE A 184 4.46 14.96 -8.61
CA ILE A 184 4.86 13.61 -8.20
C ILE A 184 5.49 13.62 -6.81
N TYR A 185 5.18 12.60 -6.01
CA TYR A 185 5.96 12.24 -4.85
C TYR A 185 7.03 11.21 -5.23
N ALA A 186 8.30 11.58 -5.14
CA ALA A 186 9.42 10.75 -5.57
C ALA A 186 10.25 10.25 -4.39
N ASN A 187 10.48 8.94 -4.36
CA ASN A 187 11.44 8.26 -3.49
C ASN A 187 12.59 7.70 -4.33
N ILE A 188 13.83 7.96 -3.92
CA ILE A 188 15.01 7.44 -4.59
C ILE A 188 15.87 6.68 -3.59
N LYS A 189 16.23 5.44 -3.91
CA LYS A 189 17.11 4.60 -3.09
C LYS A 189 18.32 4.15 -3.90
N TYR A 190 19.49 4.56 -3.42
CA TYR A 190 20.77 4.07 -3.93
C TYR A 190 21.14 2.80 -3.18
N LEU A 191 21.23 1.69 -3.91
CA LEU A 191 21.44 0.35 -3.37
C LEU A 191 22.86 -0.15 -3.70
N SER A 192 23.31 -1.21 -3.00
CA SER A 192 24.40 -2.03 -3.50
C SER A 192 23.92 -2.82 -4.74
N SER A 193 24.84 -3.23 -5.60
CA SER A 193 24.48 -4.04 -6.78
C SER A 193 23.81 -5.36 -6.39
N GLU A 194 24.20 -5.96 -5.26
CA GLU A 194 23.60 -7.18 -4.73
C GLU A 194 22.14 -6.95 -4.33
N THR A 195 21.88 -5.93 -3.51
CA THR A 195 20.53 -5.57 -3.08
C THR A 195 19.65 -5.16 -4.27
N TYR A 196 20.19 -4.37 -5.20
CA TYR A 196 19.46 -3.94 -6.39
C TYR A 196 18.98 -5.12 -7.24
N ASN A 197 19.84 -6.13 -7.45
CA ASN A 197 19.48 -7.31 -8.23
C ASN A 197 18.39 -8.15 -7.55
N ALA A 198 18.35 -8.16 -6.21
CA ALA A 198 17.38 -8.90 -5.42
C ALA A 198 16.05 -8.17 -5.24
N VAL A 199 15.99 -6.84 -5.44
CA VAL A 199 14.75 -6.06 -5.25
C VAL A 199 13.73 -6.39 -6.34
N GLU A 200 12.56 -6.82 -5.91
CA GLU A 200 11.37 -7.00 -6.74
C GLU A 200 10.26 -6.07 -6.24
N GLU A 201 9.33 -5.74 -7.12
CA GLU A 201 8.18 -4.90 -6.76
C GLU A 201 7.34 -5.53 -5.64
N THR A 202 7.21 -6.86 -5.64
CA THR A 202 6.47 -7.62 -4.62
C THR A 202 7.02 -7.43 -3.21
N ASP A 203 8.33 -7.29 -3.04
CA ASP A 203 8.97 -7.08 -1.74
C ASP A 203 8.53 -5.76 -1.12
N TYR A 204 8.33 -4.74 -1.94
CA TYR A 204 7.89 -3.43 -1.49
C TYR A 204 6.39 -3.39 -1.16
N ARG A 205 5.56 -4.08 -1.95
CA ARG A 205 4.10 -4.17 -1.74
C ARG A 205 3.72 -4.85 -0.44
N HIS A 206 4.47 -5.85 -0.01
CA HIS A 206 4.22 -6.58 1.23
C HIS A 206 4.77 -5.88 2.47
N GLY A 207 5.17 -4.60 2.36
CA GLY A 207 5.71 -3.84 3.48
C GLY A 207 7.05 -4.37 3.97
N VAL A 208 7.74 -5.14 3.16
CA VAL A 208 9.16 -5.40 3.36
C VAL A 208 9.86 -4.08 3.07
N ASN A 209 9.87 -3.22 4.09
CA ASN A 209 10.70 -2.04 4.09
C ASN A 209 12.10 -2.51 3.77
N ILE A 210 12.62 -2.07 2.63
CA ILE A 210 14.05 -2.12 2.40
C ILE A 210 14.64 -1.31 3.54
N GLY A 211 15.08 -2.05 4.57
CA GLY A 211 15.51 -1.49 5.83
C GLY A 211 16.70 -0.56 5.63
N ARG A 212 17.05 0.20 6.64
CA ARG A 212 18.18 1.14 6.61
C ARG A 212 19.50 0.47 6.27
N ASP A 213 19.60 -0.83 6.49
CA ASP A 213 20.73 -1.72 6.16
C ASP A 213 20.78 -2.13 4.67
N ALA A 214 19.74 -1.87 3.90
CA ALA A 214 19.64 -2.28 2.51
C ALA A 214 19.95 -1.15 1.51
N TYR A 215 19.98 0.11 1.94
CA TYR A 215 20.32 1.23 1.06
C TYR A 215 21.54 2.02 1.56
N LYS A 216 22.25 2.65 0.63
CA LYS A 216 23.35 3.59 0.90
C LYS A 216 22.80 4.97 1.20
N TYR A 217 21.89 5.45 0.37
CA TYR A 217 21.17 6.71 0.53
C TYR A 217 19.72 6.56 0.11
N PHE A 218 18.85 7.27 0.82
CA PHE A 218 17.42 7.39 0.52
C PHE A 218 17.03 8.86 0.54
N GLY A 219 16.45 9.34 -0.58
CA GLY A 219 15.89 10.68 -0.71
C GLY A 219 14.38 10.61 -0.98
N SER A 220 13.65 11.60 -0.48
CA SER A 220 12.20 11.68 -0.63
C SER A 220 11.78 13.14 -0.83
N ALA A 221 11.08 13.43 -1.91
CA ALA A 221 10.67 14.78 -2.27
C ALA A 221 9.30 14.83 -2.95
N ILE A 222 8.61 15.95 -2.79
CA ILE A 222 7.48 16.35 -3.63
C ILE A 222 8.02 17.28 -4.72
N ILE A 223 7.74 16.94 -5.96
CA ILE A 223 8.11 17.70 -7.15
C ILE A 223 6.83 18.18 -7.81
N ALA A 224 6.63 19.51 -7.83
CA ALA A 224 5.54 20.15 -8.53
C ALA A 224 6.10 21.01 -9.69
N PRO A 225 5.30 21.43 -10.67
CA PRO A 225 5.77 22.17 -11.83
C PRO A 225 6.54 23.46 -11.51
N ASP A 226 6.20 24.10 -10.40
CA ASP A 226 6.76 25.38 -9.97
C ASP A 226 7.45 25.34 -8.60
N SER A 227 7.50 24.16 -7.97
CA SER A 227 8.07 24.01 -6.62
C SER A 227 8.74 22.65 -6.44
N PHE A 228 9.59 22.60 -5.41
CA PHE A 228 10.28 21.39 -4.95
C PHE A 228 10.36 21.41 -3.42
N GLU A 229 9.98 20.31 -2.79
CA GLU A 229 10.02 20.19 -1.34
C GLU A 229 10.63 18.85 -0.92
N TRP A 230 11.70 18.93 -0.10
CA TRP A 230 12.21 17.74 0.57
C TRP A 230 11.28 17.28 1.69
N MET A 231 10.99 15.99 1.71
CA MET A 231 10.12 15.39 2.73
C MET A 231 10.87 14.90 3.97
N ARG A 232 12.20 14.89 3.94
CA ARG A 232 13.04 14.40 5.04
C ARG A 232 14.33 15.18 5.14
N GLY A 233 14.64 15.63 6.37
CA GLY A 233 15.92 16.29 6.71
C GLY A 233 16.22 17.59 5.96
N ASP A 234 17.26 18.29 6.38
CA ASP A 234 17.63 19.60 5.81
C ASP A 234 18.25 19.47 4.39
N ASP A 235 18.87 18.35 4.08
CA ASP A 235 19.47 18.03 2.78
C ASP A 235 18.68 16.96 1.99
N GLY A 236 17.56 16.53 2.55
CA GLY A 236 16.65 15.56 1.92
C GLY A 236 17.12 14.12 1.86
N TRP A 237 18.35 13.83 2.30
CA TRP A 237 18.94 12.49 2.22
C TRP A 237 19.08 11.84 3.59
N CYS A 238 18.70 10.56 3.66
CA CYS A 238 19.00 9.68 4.79
C CYS A 238 20.13 8.73 4.39
N GLU A 239 21.21 8.69 5.16
CA GLU A 239 22.28 7.72 5.00
C GLU A 239 21.85 6.37 5.59
N GLY A 240 22.02 5.32 4.82
CA GLY A 240 21.84 3.94 5.25
C GLY A 240 23.15 3.29 5.71
N THR A 241 23.13 2.00 5.90
CA THR A 241 24.30 1.19 6.29
C THR A 241 24.58 0.07 5.29
N GLY A 242 23.83 0.03 4.16
CA GLY A 242 23.93 -0.97 3.10
C GLY A 242 25.05 -0.72 2.08
#